data_e684d602b2ec23aa17178e84b6addcd3
#
_entry.id   e684d602b2ec23aa17178e84b6addcd3
#
_cell.length_a   1.000
_cell.length_b   1.000
_cell.length_c   1.000
_cell.angle_alpha   90.00
_cell.angle_beta   90.00
_cell.angle_gamma   90.00
#
_symmetry.space_group_name_H-M   'P 1'
#
loop_
_entity.id
_entity.type
_entity.pdbx_description
1 polymer ?
#
loop_
_entity_poly.entity_id
_entity_poly.type
_entity_poly.pdbx_seq_one_letter_code
_entity_poly.pdbx_strand_id
1 'polypeptide(L)'
;MNKFFKIFILIFFGFFFFYPVVIFAEEKIKIGLLVPMTGSDKELGQQIIKSTRVALKDIKNENLEIYPKDTNSNPDKTIKSAIEFQEMGVKIVIGPVFYKSLTFLDEVPEITFLSFTNKTIGLPQNVISGGVNALSQLNTIKKFIELNQINKTILLTPKLDYENEIKKAIKQSKIKISKHHIYDTKPTKLTAQIEKITNYKIRKQNLEDEIKRVENSDLVDKEKQLEKLNKKYTIGRVNFDAVVISDFDESLKSVITSLLYTDVSPKNKYIITFNQWFDKSLLKEKTIQPIYYPSINKKNLNDFEKKFIKEFNEVPSYLSLLSYDLVGLIYYLSLKDGLKDTKKLFQKKNAFKGKIGIFDIENNRINHRLNFYQVENNKLKEIF
;
A
#
# COMPACT_ATOMS: atom_id res chain seq x y z
N MET A 1 -73.99 32.66 18.20
CA MET A 1 -72.61 32.06 18.25
C MET A 1 -71.74 33.11 18.95
N ASN A 2 -71.39 32.83 20.23
CA ASN A 2 -70.90 33.79 21.20
C ASN A 2 -69.54 34.40 20.83
N LYS A 3 -69.37 35.71 21.04
CA LYS A 3 -68.13 36.47 20.87
C LYS A 3 -66.92 35.77 21.57
N PHE A 4 -67.16 35.10 22.67
CA PHE A 4 -66.15 34.29 23.39
C PHE A 4 -65.63 33.10 22.59
N PHE A 5 -66.43 32.47 21.75
CA PHE A 5 -66.00 31.35 20.93
C PHE A 5 -65.09 31.77 19.76
N LYS A 6 -65.30 32.97 19.21
CA LYS A 6 -64.41 33.55 18.17
C LYS A 6 -63.06 33.97 18.73
N ILE A 7 -62.99 34.48 19.95
CA ILE A 7 -61.75 34.87 20.62
C ILE A 7 -60.95 33.62 20.98
N PHE A 8 -61.58 32.53 21.39
CA PHE A 8 -60.91 31.26 21.71
C PHE A 8 -60.30 30.59 20.46
N ILE A 9 -60.96 30.63 19.31
CA ILE A 9 -60.43 30.16 18.04
C ILE A 9 -59.25 31.01 17.56
N LEU A 10 -59.29 32.32 17.75
CA LEU A 10 -58.18 33.20 17.35
C LEU A 10 -56.94 33.02 18.22
N ILE A 11 -57.08 32.73 19.51
CA ILE A 11 -55.99 32.44 20.44
C ILE A 11 -55.41 31.05 20.13
N PHE A 12 -56.24 30.05 19.81
CA PHE A 12 -55.78 28.73 19.45
C PHE A 12 -55.03 28.69 18.10
N PHE A 13 -55.43 29.50 17.12
CA PHE A 13 -54.75 29.64 15.84
C PHE A 13 -53.45 30.46 15.95
N GLY A 14 -53.37 31.44 16.90
CA GLY A 14 -52.13 32.18 17.15
C GLY A 14 -51.05 31.37 17.85
N PHE A 15 -51.41 30.33 18.61
CA PHE A 15 -50.44 29.44 19.29
C PHE A 15 -49.80 28.43 18.35
N PHE A 16 -50.43 28.11 17.21
CA PHE A 16 -49.87 27.16 16.20
C PHE A 16 -48.81 27.79 15.33
N PHE A 17 -48.69 29.12 15.28
CA PHE A 17 -47.68 29.81 14.43
C PHE A 17 -46.35 30.15 15.15
N PHE A 18 -46.25 29.86 16.46
CA PHE A 18 -45.06 30.15 17.27
C PHE A 18 -44.30 28.90 17.75
N TYR A 19 -44.44 27.76 17.06
CA TYR A 19 -43.45 26.73 17.26
C TYR A 19 -42.19 27.20 16.53
N PRO A 20 -41.06 27.49 17.26
CA PRO A 20 -39.81 27.75 16.61
C PRO A 20 -39.46 26.45 15.87
N VAL A 21 -39.44 26.46 14.54
CA VAL A 21 -38.81 25.41 13.76
C VAL A 21 -37.35 25.50 14.17
N VAL A 22 -36.96 24.65 15.12
CA VAL A 22 -35.54 24.45 15.45
C VAL A 22 -34.95 23.76 14.21
N ILE A 23 -34.46 24.56 13.28
CA ILE A 23 -33.62 24.12 12.22
C ILE A 23 -32.34 23.65 12.91
N PHE A 24 -32.22 22.34 13.18
CA PHE A 24 -30.94 21.75 13.52
C PHE A 24 -30.07 21.97 12.30
N ALA A 25 -29.21 22.97 12.32
CA ALA A 25 -28.18 23.12 11.37
C ALA A 25 -27.33 21.82 11.47
N GLU A 26 -27.31 21.05 10.40
CA GLU A 26 -26.52 19.82 10.34
C GLU A 26 -25.05 20.21 10.60
N GLU A 27 -24.45 19.60 11.64
CA GLU A 27 -23.10 19.96 12.08
C GLU A 27 -22.11 19.71 10.94
N LYS A 28 -21.35 20.73 10.57
CA LYS A 28 -20.35 20.64 9.52
C LYS A 28 -19.23 19.67 9.91
N ILE A 29 -18.95 18.73 9.04
CA ILE A 29 -17.85 17.78 9.19
C ILE A 29 -16.57 18.46 8.72
N LYS A 30 -15.74 18.90 9.69
CA LYS A 30 -14.46 19.55 9.41
C LYS A 30 -13.35 18.52 9.34
N ILE A 31 -12.67 18.43 8.19
CA ILE A 31 -11.50 17.56 7.97
C ILE A 31 -10.27 18.46 7.74
N GLY A 32 -9.22 18.25 8.53
CA GLY A 32 -7.92 18.86 8.26
C GLY A 32 -7.19 18.11 7.14
N LEU A 33 -6.38 18.83 6.38
CA LEU A 33 -5.51 18.24 5.36
C LEU A 33 -4.09 18.79 5.51
N LEU A 34 -3.15 17.94 5.96
CA LEU A 34 -1.74 18.28 6.15
C LEU A 34 -0.91 17.79 4.95
N VAL A 35 -0.51 18.72 4.10
CA VAL A 35 0.24 18.45 2.88
C VAL A 35 1.35 19.47 2.66
N PRO A 36 2.44 19.13 1.94
CA PRO A 36 3.45 20.11 1.56
C PRO A 36 2.88 21.04 0.48
N MET A 37 2.59 22.30 0.85
CA MET A 37 2.13 23.32 -0.10
C MET A 37 3.27 24.20 -0.57
N THR A 38 4.42 24.14 0.12
CA THR A 38 5.67 24.82 -0.21
C THR A 38 6.85 23.83 -0.19
N GLY A 39 8.02 24.26 -0.65
CA GLY A 39 9.24 23.44 -0.69
C GLY A 39 9.30 22.47 -1.87
N SER A 40 10.20 21.48 -1.79
CA SER A 40 10.50 20.51 -2.87
C SER A 40 9.30 19.63 -3.23
N ASP A 41 8.43 19.36 -2.29
CA ASP A 41 7.30 18.44 -2.45
C ASP A 41 5.98 19.14 -2.75
N LYS A 42 6.02 20.43 -3.09
CA LYS A 42 4.86 21.29 -3.37
C LYS A 42 3.92 20.70 -4.41
N GLU A 43 4.46 20.16 -5.50
CA GLU A 43 3.64 19.57 -6.57
C GLU A 43 2.82 18.38 -6.08
N LEU A 44 3.42 17.51 -5.27
CA LEU A 44 2.71 16.39 -4.64
C LEU A 44 1.58 16.89 -3.75
N GLY A 45 1.83 17.90 -2.92
CA GLY A 45 0.81 18.50 -2.06
C GLY A 45 -0.35 19.09 -2.86
N GLN A 46 -0.08 19.78 -3.96
CA GLN A 46 -1.10 20.33 -4.85
C GLN A 46 -1.94 19.23 -5.51
N GLN A 47 -1.32 18.14 -5.96
CA GLN A 47 -2.04 16.99 -6.53
C GLN A 47 -2.96 16.33 -5.50
N ILE A 48 -2.52 16.21 -4.25
CA ILE A 48 -3.36 15.70 -3.16
C ILE A 48 -4.56 16.63 -2.91
N ILE A 49 -4.37 17.95 -2.86
CA ILE A 49 -5.46 18.93 -2.72
C ILE A 49 -6.45 18.82 -3.89
N LYS A 50 -5.97 18.71 -5.13
CA LYS A 50 -6.82 18.52 -6.31
C LYS A 50 -7.65 17.23 -6.17
N SER A 51 -7.05 16.15 -5.71
CA SER A 51 -7.72 14.87 -5.50
C SER A 51 -8.81 14.95 -4.41
N THR A 52 -8.56 15.65 -3.32
CA THR A 52 -9.59 15.84 -2.27
C THR A 52 -10.78 16.64 -2.80
N ARG A 53 -10.55 17.62 -3.71
CA ARG A 53 -11.65 18.35 -4.38
C ARG A 53 -12.48 17.42 -5.27
N VAL A 54 -11.83 16.49 -6.00
CA VAL A 54 -12.55 15.48 -6.80
C VAL A 54 -13.40 14.59 -5.90
N ALA A 55 -12.88 14.18 -4.75
CA ALA A 55 -13.62 13.37 -3.78
C ALA A 55 -14.86 14.13 -3.24
N LEU A 56 -14.70 15.38 -2.84
CA LEU A 56 -15.82 16.24 -2.38
C LEU A 56 -16.90 16.37 -3.45
N LYS A 57 -16.50 16.63 -4.70
CA LYS A 57 -17.42 16.75 -5.84
C LYS A 57 -18.23 15.47 -6.09
N ASP A 58 -17.61 14.31 -5.86
CA ASP A 58 -18.27 13.01 -6.02
C ASP A 58 -19.21 12.68 -4.85
N ILE A 59 -18.83 13.04 -3.64
CA ILE A 59 -19.62 12.83 -2.43
C ILE A 59 -20.88 13.71 -2.43
N LYS A 60 -20.80 14.93 -2.96
CA LYS A 60 -21.92 15.90 -3.06
C LYS A 60 -22.60 16.19 -1.70
N ASN A 61 -21.84 16.26 -0.64
CA ASN A 61 -22.34 16.63 0.69
C ASN A 61 -21.79 18.02 1.06
N GLU A 62 -22.68 19.00 1.18
CA GLU A 62 -22.33 20.39 1.48
C GLU A 62 -21.84 20.60 2.93
N ASN A 63 -22.10 19.64 3.81
CA ASN A 63 -21.65 19.70 5.20
C ASN A 63 -20.22 19.18 5.40
N LEU A 64 -19.57 18.68 4.34
CA LEU A 64 -18.19 18.20 4.40
C LEU A 64 -17.21 19.30 3.95
N GLU A 65 -16.40 19.78 4.87
CA GLU A 65 -15.42 20.84 4.62
C GLU A 65 -13.99 20.31 4.85
N ILE A 66 -13.08 20.61 3.90
CA ILE A 66 -11.66 20.23 4.00
C ILE A 66 -10.80 21.50 4.09
N TYR A 67 -9.97 21.56 5.13
CA TYR A 67 -9.07 22.68 5.42
C TYR A 67 -7.62 22.28 5.17
N PRO A 68 -6.98 22.70 4.05
CA PRO A 68 -5.59 22.41 3.80
C PRO A 68 -4.67 23.34 4.60
N LYS A 69 -3.59 22.75 5.19
CA LYS A 69 -2.49 23.49 5.81
C LYS A 69 -1.15 22.94 5.34
N ASP A 70 -0.18 23.85 5.25
CA ASP A 70 1.14 23.56 4.74
C ASP A 70 2.05 22.91 5.79
N THR A 71 2.60 21.75 5.45
CA THR A 71 3.61 21.09 6.27
C THR A 71 5.05 21.42 5.84
N ASN A 72 5.25 21.88 4.60
CA ASN A 72 6.58 22.02 3.99
C ASN A 72 7.47 20.78 4.18
N SER A 73 6.88 19.58 4.31
CA SER A 73 7.57 18.33 4.65
C SER A 73 8.45 18.41 5.92
N ASN A 74 8.12 19.33 6.83
CA ASN A 74 8.88 19.66 8.04
C ASN A 74 8.05 19.34 9.31
N PRO A 75 8.59 18.65 10.32
CA PRO A 75 7.87 18.27 11.53
C PRO A 75 7.40 19.47 12.36
N ASP A 76 8.23 20.52 12.53
CA ASP A 76 7.87 21.68 13.36
C ASP A 76 6.70 22.48 12.73
N LYS A 77 6.71 22.62 11.41
CA LYS A 77 5.60 23.26 10.70
C LYS A 77 4.34 22.39 10.73
N THR A 78 4.51 21.09 10.70
CA THR A 78 3.41 20.13 10.78
C THR A 78 2.69 20.22 12.13
N ILE A 79 3.43 20.20 13.24
CA ILE A 79 2.82 20.30 14.58
C ILE A 79 2.16 21.68 14.79
N LYS A 80 2.76 22.75 14.33
CA LYS A 80 2.12 24.10 14.38
C LYS A 80 0.78 24.11 13.65
N SER A 81 0.72 23.55 12.45
CA SER A 81 -0.53 23.44 11.69
C SER A 81 -1.55 22.51 12.36
N ALA A 82 -1.09 21.48 13.07
CA ALA A 82 -1.95 20.57 13.82
C ALA A 82 -2.56 21.25 15.06
N ILE A 83 -1.81 22.10 15.77
CA ILE A 83 -2.32 22.92 16.88
C ILE A 83 -3.41 23.86 16.39
N GLU A 84 -3.19 24.54 15.26
CA GLU A 84 -4.21 25.41 14.66
C GLU A 84 -5.49 24.62 14.29
N PHE A 85 -5.38 23.36 13.86
CA PHE A 85 -6.55 22.49 13.64
C PHE A 85 -7.28 22.16 14.95
N GLN A 86 -6.55 21.93 16.02
CA GLN A 86 -7.15 21.70 17.35
C GLN A 86 -7.97 22.90 17.80
N GLU A 87 -7.43 24.11 17.64
CA GLU A 87 -8.13 25.37 17.93
C GLU A 87 -9.41 25.57 17.08
N MET A 88 -9.38 25.11 15.81
CA MET A 88 -10.54 25.11 14.91
C MET A 88 -11.58 24.02 15.26
N GLY A 89 -11.33 23.16 16.24
CA GLY A 89 -12.20 22.04 16.62
C GLY A 89 -12.18 20.87 15.64
N VAL A 90 -11.14 20.76 14.78
CA VAL A 90 -10.95 19.63 13.87
C VAL A 90 -10.59 18.37 14.66
N LYS A 91 -11.30 17.28 14.45
CA LYS A 91 -11.09 15.98 15.14
C LYS A 91 -10.35 14.95 14.30
N ILE A 92 -10.35 15.11 12.97
CA ILE A 92 -9.74 14.18 12.05
C ILE A 92 -8.96 14.92 10.95
N VAL A 93 -7.77 14.44 10.66
CA VAL A 93 -6.86 15.07 9.70
C VAL A 93 -6.33 14.00 8.73
N ILE A 94 -6.39 14.27 7.43
CA ILE A 94 -5.71 13.50 6.40
C ILE A 94 -4.28 14.04 6.27
N GLY A 95 -3.29 13.16 6.39
CA GLY A 95 -1.88 13.53 6.42
C GLY A 95 -1.28 13.42 7.81
N PRO A 96 -0.04 13.86 7.97
CA PRO A 96 0.87 14.34 6.93
C PRO A 96 1.33 13.25 5.95
N VAL A 97 1.98 13.70 4.87
CA VAL A 97 2.41 12.79 3.78
C VAL A 97 3.60 11.94 4.21
N PHE A 98 4.62 12.55 4.78
CA PHE A 98 5.89 11.91 5.07
C PHE A 98 6.03 11.47 6.52
N TYR A 99 6.66 10.31 6.73
CA TYR A 99 6.88 9.75 8.06
C TYR A 99 7.63 10.72 9.01
N LYS A 100 8.60 11.47 8.50
CA LYS A 100 9.34 12.46 9.30
C LYS A 100 8.44 13.52 9.94
N SER A 101 7.36 13.88 9.27
CA SER A 101 6.41 14.90 9.74
C SER A 101 5.46 14.39 10.83
N LEU A 102 5.57 13.12 11.27
CA LEU A 102 4.74 12.54 12.33
C LEU A 102 5.29 12.79 13.74
N THR A 103 6.54 13.28 13.86
CA THR A 103 7.38 13.19 15.07
C THR A 103 6.73 13.76 16.33
N PHE A 104 5.97 14.86 16.24
CA PHE A 104 5.40 15.57 17.39
C PHE A 104 3.87 15.50 17.46
N LEU A 105 3.22 14.65 16.68
CA LEU A 105 1.75 14.64 16.60
C LEU A 105 1.07 14.08 17.84
N ASP A 106 1.78 13.38 18.71
CA ASP A 106 1.30 12.97 20.05
C ASP A 106 1.08 14.14 21.00
N GLU A 107 1.62 15.33 20.72
CA GLU A 107 1.33 16.58 21.46
C GLU A 107 -0.10 17.10 21.26
N VAL A 108 -0.81 16.65 20.22
CA VAL A 108 -2.22 16.98 19.94
C VAL A 108 -3.10 15.72 19.97
N PRO A 109 -3.25 15.06 21.12
CA PRO A 109 -3.86 13.74 21.24
C PRO A 109 -5.36 13.70 20.88
N GLU A 110 -6.03 14.85 20.85
CA GLU A 110 -7.46 14.93 20.50
C GLU A 110 -7.74 14.83 19.00
N ILE A 111 -6.71 14.93 18.16
CA ILE A 111 -6.82 14.78 16.72
C ILE A 111 -6.39 13.39 16.31
N THR A 112 -7.17 12.72 15.46
CA THR A 112 -6.79 11.50 14.77
C THR A 112 -6.23 11.81 13.39
N PHE A 113 -4.99 11.36 13.11
CA PHE A 113 -4.31 11.59 11.85
C PHE A 113 -4.34 10.33 10.97
N LEU A 114 -4.88 10.44 9.76
CA LEU A 114 -4.77 9.41 8.71
C LEU A 114 -3.59 9.75 7.80
N SER A 115 -2.40 9.28 8.16
CA SER A 115 -1.18 9.55 7.42
C SER A 115 -1.08 8.72 6.15
N PHE A 116 -0.44 9.27 5.12
CA PHE A 116 -0.13 8.56 3.87
C PHE A 116 1.01 7.53 4.03
N THR A 117 1.67 7.48 5.17
CA THR A 117 2.76 6.52 5.42
C THR A 117 2.27 5.08 5.31
N ASN A 118 3.12 4.21 4.83
CA ASN A 118 2.95 2.75 4.86
C ASN A 118 3.67 2.08 6.05
N LYS A 119 4.40 2.86 6.87
CA LYS A 119 5.02 2.36 8.11
C LYS A 119 3.96 2.12 9.18
N THR A 120 4.16 1.09 9.99
CA THR A 120 3.24 0.68 11.08
C THR A 120 3.94 0.55 12.42
N ILE A 121 5.24 0.86 12.48
CA ILE A 121 6.08 0.83 13.69
C ILE A 121 6.51 2.26 14.03
N GLY A 122 6.53 2.57 15.33
CA GLY A 122 7.00 3.87 15.82
C GLY A 122 6.09 5.05 15.45
N LEU A 123 4.79 4.79 15.26
CA LEU A 123 3.81 5.84 15.05
C LEU A 123 3.30 6.39 16.38
N PRO A 124 3.03 7.71 16.49
CA PRO A 124 2.25 8.27 17.59
C PRO A 124 0.89 7.57 17.73
N GLN A 125 0.35 7.51 18.96
CA GLN A 125 -0.89 6.74 19.25
C GLN A 125 -2.13 7.25 18.51
N ASN A 126 -2.15 8.53 18.17
CA ASN A 126 -3.22 9.19 17.43
C ASN A 126 -3.00 9.20 15.91
N VAL A 127 -1.97 8.51 15.41
CA VAL A 127 -1.67 8.38 13.99
C VAL A 127 -2.00 6.98 13.50
N ILE A 128 -2.76 6.93 12.40
CA ILE A 128 -3.16 5.73 11.70
C ILE A 128 -2.49 5.73 10.32
N SER A 129 -1.77 4.67 10.02
CA SER A 129 -1.17 4.46 8.70
C SER A 129 -2.26 4.15 7.67
N GLY A 130 -2.45 5.03 6.69
CA GLY A 130 -3.40 4.86 5.59
C GLY A 130 -2.77 4.25 4.33
N GLY A 131 -1.44 4.24 4.22
CA GLY A 131 -0.72 3.72 3.05
C GLY A 131 -0.78 2.19 2.94
N VAL A 132 -0.47 1.69 1.73
CA VAL A 132 -0.40 0.24 1.48
C VAL A 132 0.83 -0.34 2.19
N ASN A 133 0.61 -0.99 3.32
CA ASN A 133 1.67 -1.50 4.18
C ASN A 133 2.14 -2.92 3.80
N ALA A 134 3.23 -3.38 4.40
CA ALA A 134 3.82 -4.69 4.14
C ALA A 134 2.87 -5.85 4.50
N LEU A 135 2.05 -5.69 5.56
CA LEU A 135 1.07 -6.71 5.95
C LEU A 135 0.02 -6.93 4.87
N SER A 136 -0.50 -5.86 4.27
CA SER A 136 -1.45 -5.91 3.15
C SER A 136 -0.88 -6.69 1.97
N GLN A 137 0.38 -6.44 1.62
CA GLN A 137 1.06 -7.13 0.53
C GLN A 137 1.32 -8.60 0.85
N LEU A 138 1.83 -8.92 2.04
CA LEU A 138 2.08 -10.30 2.45
C LEU A 138 0.80 -11.13 2.60
N ASN A 139 -0.31 -10.55 3.03
CA ASN A 139 -1.60 -11.26 3.07
C ASN A 139 -2.06 -11.67 1.66
N THR A 140 -1.86 -10.80 0.68
CA THR A 140 -2.22 -11.08 -0.71
C THR A 140 -1.27 -12.11 -1.33
N ILE A 141 0.04 -12.02 -1.05
CA ILE A 141 1.04 -13.02 -1.47
C ILE A 141 0.74 -14.38 -0.84
N LYS A 142 0.39 -14.42 0.45
CA LYS A 142 -0.02 -15.64 1.14
C LYS A 142 -1.16 -16.34 0.43
N LYS A 143 -2.22 -15.61 0.04
CA LYS A 143 -3.34 -16.16 -0.72
C LYS A 143 -2.88 -16.78 -2.04
N PHE A 144 -1.95 -16.14 -2.76
CA PHE A 144 -1.39 -16.68 -4.00
C PHE A 144 -0.60 -17.99 -3.76
N ILE A 145 0.23 -18.03 -2.72
CA ILE A 145 1.00 -19.20 -2.32
C ILE A 145 0.06 -20.37 -2.00
N GLU A 146 -1.01 -20.13 -1.26
CA GLU A 146 -1.99 -21.14 -0.89
C GLU A 146 -2.77 -21.68 -2.11
N LEU A 147 -3.24 -20.78 -2.99
CA LEU A 147 -3.98 -21.14 -4.20
C LEU A 147 -3.14 -21.98 -5.18
N ASN A 148 -1.82 -21.74 -5.26
CA ASN A 148 -0.91 -22.46 -6.15
C ASN A 148 -0.18 -23.61 -5.46
N GLN A 149 -0.53 -23.95 -4.21
CA GLN A 149 0.05 -25.05 -3.43
C GLN A 149 1.59 -25.00 -3.37
N ILE A 150 2.14 -23.77 -3.24
CA ILE A 150 3.59 -23.57 -3.20
C ILE A 150 4.11 -24.02 -1.83
N ASN A 151 5.00 -25.04 -1.82
CA ASN A 151 5.41 -25.68 -0.58
C ASN A 151 6.55 -24.95 0.13
N LYS A 152 7.55 -24.49 -0.62
CA LYS A 152 8.74 -23.85 -0.05
C LYS A 152 8.94 -22.45 -0.62
N THR A 153 8.66 -21.45 0.24
CA THR A 153 8.86 -20.05 -0.11
C THR A 153 9.95 -19.45 0.76
N ILE A 154 10.94 -18.82 0.13
CA ILE A 154 11.91 -17.97 0.84
C ILE A 154 11.53 -16.50 0.68
N LEU A 155 11.96 -15.66 1.63
CA LEU A 155 11.79 -14.21 1.58
C LEU A 155 13.15 -13.52 1.65
N LEU A 156 13.40 -12.60 0.73
CA LEU A 156 14.60 -11.79 0.64
C LEU A 156 14.24 -10.35 1.01
N THR A 157 14.91 -9.78 2.01
CA THR A 157 14.71 -8.40 2.46
C THR A 157 16.05 -7.69 2.49
N PRO A 158 16.19 -6.48 1.93
CA PRO A 158 17.41 -5.72 2.05
C PRO A 158 17.61 -5.24 3.50
N LYS A 159 18.87 -5.08 3.91
CA LYS A 159 19.23 -4.52 5.21
C LYS A 159 19.05 -3.01 5.19
N LEU A 160 17.80 -2.56 5.34
CA LEU A 160 17.36 -1.17 5.32
C LEU A 160 16.38 -0.89 6.48
N ASP A 161 16.04 0.37 6.68
CA ASP A 161 15.19 0.84 7.80
C ASP A 161 13.83 0.14 7.91
N TYR A 162 13.28 -0.36 6.80
CA TYR A 162 12.00 -1.06 6.80
C TYR A 162 12.08 -2.58 7.09
N GLU A 163 13.28 -3.12 7.36
CA GLU A 163 13.46 -4.55 7.71
C GLU A 163 12.54 -4.99 8.86
N ASN A 164 12.41 -4.14 9.89
CA ASN A 164 11.56 -4.44 11.03
C ASN A 164 10.06 -4.44 10.67
N GLU A 165 9.62 -3.59 9.74
CA GLU A 165 8.25 -3.62 9.19
C GLU A 165 7.96 -4.97 8.53
N ILE A 166 8.91 -5.48 7.73
CA ILE A 166 8.77 -6.79 7.07
C ILE A 166 8.71 -7.92 8.10
N LYS A 167 9.61 -7.94 9.08
CA LYS A 167 9.61 -8.95 10.16
C LYS A 167 8.28 -8.97 10.92
N LYS A 168 7.74 -7.80 11.27
CA LYS A 168 6.44 -7.67 11.93
C LYS A 168 5.30 -8.16 11.03
N ALA A 169 5.33 -7.81 9.74
CA ALA A 169 4.31 -8.20 8.78
C ALA A 169 4.31 -9.72 8.51
N ILE A 170 5.48 -10.38 8.46
CA ILE A 170 5.59 -11.85 8.37
C ILE A 170 4.87 -12.50 9.56
N LYS A 171 5.16 -12.04 10.79
CA LYS A 171 4.55 -12.58 12.00
C LYS A 171 3.03 -12.38 12.01
N GLN A 172 2.54 -11.23 11.58
CA GLN A 172 1.12 -10.89 11.59
C GLN A 172 0.33 -11.59 10.48
N SER A 173 0.87 -11.68 9.26
CA SER A 173 0.24 -12.37 8.14
C SER A 173 0.15 -13.88 8.32
N LYS A 174 1.01 -14.45 9.17
CA LYS A 174 1.17 -15.90 9.33
C LYS A 174 1.46 -16.60 7.99
N ILE A 175 2.14 -15.90 7.07
CA ILE A 175 2.60 -16.47 5.81
C ILE A 175 3.67 -17.53 6.09
N LYS A 176 3.57 -18.69 5.42
CA LYS A 176 4.54 -19.78 5.57
C LYS A 176 5.81 -19.45 4.77
N ILE A 177 6.82 -18.91 5.45
CA ILE A 177 8.14 -18.65 4.90
C ILE A 177 9.11 -19.70 5.45
N SER A 178 9.71 -20.50 4.57
CA SER A 178 10.69 -21.54 4.95
C SER A 178 12.00 -20.93 5.46
N LYS A 179 12.42 -19.80 4.89
CA LYS A 179 13.57 -19.04 5.33
C LYS A 179 13.47 -17.56 4.97
N HIS A 180 13.78 -16.68 5.92
CA HIS A 180 13.89 -15.25 5.71
C HIS A 180 15.36 -14.85 5.70
N HIS A 181 15.83 -14.29 4.58
CA HIS A 181 17.20 -13.83 4.39
C HIS A 181 17.24 -12.32 4.33
N ILE A 182 18.10 -11.72 5.15
CA ILE A 182 18.44 -10.30 5.10
C ILE A 182 19.72 -10.19 4.30
N TYR A 183 19.74 -9.35 3.26
CA TYR A 183 20.89 -9.19 2.37
C TYR A 183 21.43 -7.76 2.36
N ASP A 184 22.74 -7.65 2.06
CA ASP A 184 23.43 -6.38 1.87
C ASP A 184 23.16 -5.88 0.43
N THR A 185 22.81 -4.62 0.27
CA THR A 185 22.48 -4.02 -1.04
C THR A 185 23.70 -3.73 -1.92
N LYS A 186 24.92 -3.85 -1.39
CA LYS A 186 26.14 -3.69 -2.20
C LYS A 186 26.26 -4.83 -3.21
N PRO A 187 26.38 -4.57 -4.52
CA PRO A 187 26.27 -5.58 -5.58
C PRO A 187 27.18 -6.81 -5.38
N THR A 188 28.44 -6.62 -5.01
CA THR A 188 29.39 -7.72 -4.79
C THR A 188 28.98 -8.61 -3.63
N LYS A 189 28.49 -8.03 -2.53
CA LYS A 189 28.01 -8.78 -1.36
C LYS A 189 26.68 -9.46 -1.66
N LEU A 190 25.78 -8.78 -2.36
CA LEU A 190 24.50 -9.33 -2.78
C LEU A 190 24.70 -10.61 -3.59
N THR A 191 25.51 -10.56 -4.66
CA THR A 191 25.77 -11.73 -5.50
C THR A 191 26.33 -12.90 -4.69
N ALA A 192 27.32 -12.68 -3.84
CA ALA A 192 27.88 -13.71 -2.97
C ALA A 192 26.85 -14.33 -2.01
N GLN A 193 25.93 -13.51 -1.49
CA GLN A 193 24.85 -13.99 -0.63
C GLN A 193 23.83 -14.82 -1.41
N ILE A 194 23.46 -14.42 -2.62
CA ILE A 194 22.56 -15.17 -3.50
C ILE A 194 23.20 -16.50 -3.94
N GLU A 195 24.50 -16.52 -4.26
CA GLU A 195 25.22 -17.76 -4.54
C GLU A 195 25.11 -18.76 -3.37
N LYS A 196 25.26 -18.27 -2.12
CA LYS A 196 25.12 -19.09 -0.91
C LYS A 196 23.68 -19.60 -0.72
N ILE A 197 22.68 -18.73 -0.90
CA ILE A 197 21.25 -19.07 -0.76
C ILE A 197 20.84 -20.14 -1.78
N THR A 198 21.36 -20.06 -2.99
CA THR A 198 21.03 -20.96 -4.10
C THR A 198 21.93 -22.19 -4.17
N ASN A 199 22.92 -22.34 -3.29
CA ASN A 199 23.97 -23.36 -3.37
C ASN A 199 24.67 -23.41 -4.74
N TYR A 200 24.87 -22.23 -5.37
CA TYR A 200 25.34 -22.12 -6.75
C TYR A 200 26.67 -22.84 -6.98
N LYS A 201 27.67 -22.65 -6.11
CA LYS A 201 28.99 -23.29 -6.24
C LYS A 201 28.91 -24.81 -6.25
N ILE A 202 28.09 -25.39 -5.35
CA ILE A 202 27.89 -26.85 -5.28
C ILE A 202 27.20 -27.34 -6.56
N ARG A 203 26.15 -26.63 -7.01
CA ARG A 203 25.40 -26.99 -8.22
C ARG A 203 26.25 -26.87 -9.48
N LYS A 204 27.18 -25.92 -9.52
CA LYS A 204 28.17 -25.77 -10.61
C LYS A 204 29.17 -26.91 -10.57
N GLN A 205 29.72 -27.23 -9.38
CA GLN A 205 30.63 -28.37 -9.22
C GLN A 205 29.99 -29.71 -9.66
N ASN A 206 28.72 -29.93 -9.27
CA ASN A 206 27.99 -31.13 -9.71
C ASN A 206 27.90 -31.24 -11.24
N LEU A 207 27.77 -30.09 -11.95
CA LEU A 207 27.79 -30.10 -13.42
C LEU A 207 29.17 -30.51 -13.96
N GLU A 208 30.23 -29.92 -13.42
CA GLU A 208 31.60 -30.23 -13.80
C GLU A 208 31.95 -31.71 -13.56
N ASP A 209 31.54 -32.24 -12.41
CA ASP A 209 31.75 -33.66 -12.06
C ASP A 209 30.95 -34.61 -12.97
N GLU A 210 29.70 -34.23 -13.32
CA GLU A 210 28.89 -35.04 -14.24
C GLU A 210 29.43 -35.00 -15.67
N ILE A 211 29.97 -33.88 -16.15
CA ILE A 211 30.63 -33.78 -17.44
C ILE A 211 31.84 -34.73 -17.47
N LYS A 212 32.72 -34.67 -16.46
CA LYS A 212 33.88 -35.58 -16.33
C LYS A 212 33.46 -37.04 -16.26
N ARG A 213 32.38 -37.36 -15.54
CA ARG A 213 31.84 -38.72 -15.46
C ARG A 213 31.43 -39.26 -16.84
N VAL A 214 30.71 -38.42 -17.62
CA VAL A 214 30.27 -38.80 -18.98
C VAL A 214 31.47 -38.88 -19.93
N GLU A 215 32.45 -37.96 -19.84
CA GLU A 215 33.67 -37.95 -20.64
C GLU A 215 34.49 -39.25 -20.46
N ASN A 216 34.51 -39.81 -19.24
CA ASN A 216 35.26 -41.04 -18.92
C ASN A 216 34.41 -42.32 -19.01
N SER A 217 33.18 -42.24 -19.56
CA SER A 217 32.29 -43.39 -19.70
C SER A 217 32.31 -43.97 -21.11
N ASP A 218 31.92 -45.24 -21.24
CA ASP A 218 31.79 -45.96 -22.51
C ASP A 218 30.33 -45.92 -23.03
N LEU A 219 29.58 -44.85 -22.72
CA LEU A 219 28.19 -44.72 -23.12
C LEU A 219 28.05 -44.54 -24.64
N VAL A 220 27.11 -45.26 -25.24
CA VAL A 220 26.85 -45.23 -26.70
C VAL A 220 26.41 -43.84 -27.16
N ASP A 221 25.72 -43.08 -26.31
CA ASP A 221 25.20 -41.75 -26.62
C ASP A 221 25.99 -40.61 -25.91
N LYS A 222 27.27 -40.86 -25.58
CA LYS A 222 28.18 -39.97 -24.87
C LYS A 222 28.18 -38.53 -25.42
N GLU A 223 28.39 -38.36 -26.71
CA GLU A 223 28.46 -37.07 -27.37
C GLU A 223 27.14 -36.24 -27.18
N LYS A 224 26.01 -36.94 -27.35
CA LYS A 224 24.69 -36.32 -27.15
C LYS A 224 24.43 -35.93 -25.71
N GLN A 225 24.95 -36.71 -24.75
CA GLN A 225 24.84 -36.34 -23.33
C GLN A 225 25.74 -35.17 -23.01
N LEU A 226 26.97 -35.11 -23.47
CA LEU A 226 27.90 -34.01 -23.33
C LEU A 226 27.33 -32.71 -23.93
N GLU A 227 26.75 -32.78 -25.13
CA GLU A 227 26.08 -31.61 -25.73
C GLU A 227 24.96 -31.06 -24.86
N LYS A 228 24.15 -31.92 -24.23
CA LYS A 228 23.08 -31.51 -23.29
C LYS A 228 23.63 -30.92 -21.99
N LEU A 229 24.74 -31.46 -21.47
CA LEU A 229 25.37 -30.98 -20.25
C LEU A 229 26.03 -29.62 -20.47
N ASN A 230 26.74 -29.45 -21.61
CA ASN A 230 27.40 -28.17 -21.95
C ASN A 230 26.45 -27.01 -22.21
N LYS A 231 25.14 -27.28 -22.41
CA LYS A 231 24.09 -26.26 -22.49
C LYS A 231 23.54 -25.84 -21.12
N LYS A 232 23.97 -26.50 -20.04
CA LYS A 232 23.53 -26.17 -18.67
C LYS A 232 24.53 -25.27 -17.98
N TYR A 233 24.04 -24.50 -17.02
CA TYR A 233 24.88 -23.67 -16.12
C TYR A 233 25.12 -24.36 -14.78
N THR A 234 24.19 -25.20 -14.33
CA THR A 234 24.30 -25.96 -13.09
C THR A 234 23.52 -27.28 -13.16
N ILE A 235 23.84 -28.21 -12.25
CA ILE A 235 23.05 -29.43 -11.99
C ILE A 235 22.60 -29.43 -10.53
N GLY A 236 21.34 -29.79 -10.32
CA GLY A 236 20.71 -29.85 -9.03
C GLY A 236 19.61 -28.78 -8.88
N ARG A 237 18.79 -28.92 -7.84
CA ARG A 237 17.66 -28.04 -7.58
C ARG A 237 17.96 -27.09 -6.43
N VAL A 238 17.49 -25.86 -6.52
CA VAL A 238 17.41 -24.97 -5.35
C VAL A 238 16.34 -25.48 -4.39
N ASN A 239 16.52 -25.24 -3.09
CA ASN A 239 15.61 -25.76 -2.06
C ASN A 239 14.41 -24.82 -1.78
N PHE A 240 13.84 -24.24 -2.82
CA PHE A 240 12.60 -23.44 -2.76
C PHE A 240 11.86 -23.46 -4.10
N ASP A 241 10.57 -23.20 -4.05
CA ASP A 241 9.67 -23.13 -5.21
C ASP A 241 9.33 -21.69 -5.56
N ALA A 242 9.32 -20.81 -4.57
CA ALA A 242 9.09 -19.39 -4.74
C ALA A 242 10.09 -18.55 -3.93
N VAL A 243 10.41 -17.37 -4.47
CA VAL A 243 11.13 -16.31 -3.77
C VAL A 243 10.27 -15.05 -3.73
N VAL A 244 10.04 -14.52 -2.52
CA VAL A 244 9.41 -13.22 -2.30
C VAL A 244 10.53 -12.22 -2.06
N ILE A 245 10.53 -11.11 -2.80
CA ILE A 245 11.56 -10.06 -2.70
C ILE A 245 10.86 -8.78 -2.24
N SER A 246 11.16 -8.33 -1.02
CA SER A 246 10.62 -7.09 -0.46
C SER A 246 11.54 -5.90 -0.76
N ASP A 247 11.79 -5.68 -2.04
CA ASP A 247 12.64 -4.60 -2.55
C ASP A 247 12.00 -3.92 -3.77
N PHE A 248 12.57 -2.80 -4.22
CA PHE A 248 11.98 -1.92 -5.21
C PHE A 248 13.04 -1.43 -6.21
N ASP A 249 12.60 -0.89 -7.33
CA ASP A 249 13.41 -0.18 -8.32
C ASP A 249 14.66 -0.96 -8.78
N GLU A 250 15.78 -0.28 -8.90
CA GLU A 250 17.05 -0.87 -9.36
C GLU A 250 17.62 -1.92 -8.39
N SER A 251 17.34 -1.79 -7.08
CA SER A 251 17.74 -2.79 -6.09
C SER A 251 17.03 -4.13 -6.33
N LEU A 252 15.72 -4.09 -6.58
CA LEU A 252 14.96 -5.28 -6.98
C LEU A 252 15.53 -5.95 -8.24
N LYS A 253 15.86 -5.16 -9.27
CA LYS A 253 16.45 -5.68 -10.51
C LYS A 253 17.80 -6.35 -10.24
N SER A 254 18.62 -5.78 -9.37
CA SER A 254 19.91 -6.34 -8.97
C SER A 254 19.76 -7.70 -8.29
N VAL A 255 18.76 -7.85 -7.41
CA VAL A 255 18.44 -9.14 -6.77
C VAL A 255 18.02 -10.17 -7.81
N ILE A 256 17.10 -9.83 -8.71
CA ILE A 256 16.60 -10.76 -9.73
C ILE A 256 17.73 -11.14 -10.69
N THR A 257 18.57 -10.19 -11.10
CA THR A 257 19.75 -10.46 -11.94
C THR A 257 20.73 -11.43 -11.24
N SER A 258 20.96 -11.28 -9.94
CA SER A 258 21.78 -12.20 -9.17
C SER A 258 21.16 -13.60 -9.06
N LEU A 259 19.83 -13.70 -8.98
CA LEU A 259 19.12 -14.97 -9.03
C LEU A 259 19.27 -15.65 -10.40
N LEU A 260 19.12 -14.89 -11.49
CA LEU A 260 19.32 -15.38 -12.86
C LEU A 260 20.76 -15.86 -13.06
N TYR A 261 21.75 -15.10 -12.60
CA TYR A 261 23.17 -15.49 -12.64
C TYR A 261 23.41 -16.83 -11.95
N THR A 262 22.69 -17.11 -10.86
CA THR A 262 22.80 -18.38 -10.14
C THR A 262 21.85 -19.47 -10.66
N ASP A 263 21.39 -19.34 -11.90
CA ASP A 263 20.50 -20.29 -12.59
C ASP A 263 19.16 -20.52 -11.85
N VAL A 264 18.62 -19.44 -11.27
CA VAL A 264 17.26 -19.39 -10.73
C VAL A 264 16.40 -18.56 -11.66
N SER A 265 15.63 -19.22 -12.51
CA SER A 265 14.86 -18.60 -13.57
C SER A 265 13.38 -18.43 -13.18
N PRO A 266 12.74 -17.32 -13.59
CA PRO A 266 11.28 -17.15 -13.47
C PRO A 266 10.47 -18.22 -14.22
N LYS A 267 11.10 -18.95 -15.18
CA LYS A 267 10.45 -20.04 -15.92
C LYS A 267 10.20 -21.29 -15.06
N ASN A 268 10.98 -21.47 -14.00
CA ASN A 268 10.92 -22.67 -13.16
C ASN A 268 10.69 -22.38 -11.67
N LYS A 269 10.65 -21.09 -11.30
CA LYS A 269 10.41 -20.61 -9.94
C LYS A 269 9.50 -19.39 -9.94
N TYR A 270 8.64 -19.28 -8.94
CA TYR A 270 7.83 -18.08 -8.76
C TYR A 270 8.70 -16.95 -8.21
N ILE A 271 8.88 -15.88 -8.99
CA ILE A 271 9.52 -14.64 -8.56
C ILE A 271 8.41 -13.67 -8.18
N ILE A 272 8.27 -13.39 -6.89
CA ILE A 272 7.22 -12.55 -6.34
C ILE A 272 7.86 -11.32 -5.72
N THR A 273 7.33 -10.13 -5.98
CA THR A 273 7.85 -8.88 -5.42
C THR A 273 6.75 -8.05 -4.78
N PHE A 274 7.15 -7.02 -4.05
CA PHE A 274 6.25 -5.95 -3.63
C PHE A 274 6.15 -4.91 -4.75
N ASN A 275 4.94 -4.56 -5.17
CA ASN A 275 4.71 -3.52 -6.17
C ASN A 275 3.34 -2.87 -5.98
N GLN A 276 3.20 -2.17 -4.87
CA GLN A 276 1.92 -1.58 -4.46
C GLN A 276 1.34 -0.57 -5.45
N TRP A 277 2.18 0.03 -6.32
CA TRP A 277 1.79 1.15 -7.19
C TRP A 277 2.03 0.91 -8.68
N PHE A 278 2.19 -0.33 -9.15
CA PHE A 278 2.44 -0.67 -10.55
C PHE A 278 3.70 -0.02 -11.13
N ASP A 279 4.87 -0.33 -10.59
CA ASP A 279 6.12 0.08 -11.22
C ASP A 279 6.17 -0.40 -12.67
N LYS A 280 6.12 0.56 -13.60
CA LYS A 280 6.10 0.30 -15.04
C LYS A 280 7.43 -0.22 -15.56
N SER A 281 8.53 -0.08 -14.81
CA SER A 281 9.84 -0.58 -15.21
C SER A 281 9.84 -2.10 -15.33
N LEU A 282 9.09 -2.80 -14.47
CA LEU A 282 8.95 -4.26 -14.51
C LEU A 282 8.31 -4.78 -15.80
N LEU A 283 7.47 -3.97 -16.47
CA LEU A 283 6.87 -4.33 -17.75
C LEU A 283 7.88 -4.35 -18.90
N LYS A 284 8.99 -3.64 -18.79
CA LYS A 284 9.99 -3.50 -19.86
C LYS A 284 11.07 -4.59 -19.81
N GLU A 285 11.28 -5.22 -18.66
CA GLU A 285 12.37 -6.17 -18.41
C GLU A 285 11.95 -7.62 -18.72
N LYS A 286 12.03 -8.02 -19.98
CA LYS A 286 11.62 -9.38 -20.42
C LYS A 286 12.38 -10.51 -19.73
N THR A 287 13.63 -10.30 -19.36
CA THR A 287 14.49 -11.33 -18.76
C THR A 287 14.04 -11.78 -17.38
N ILE A 288 13.36 -10.91 -16.65
CA ILE A 288 12.87 -11.19 -15.29
C ILE A 288 11.42 -11.72 -15.27
N GLN A 289 10.78 -11.85 -16.41
CA GLN A 289 9.39 -12.31 -16.54
C GLN A 289 9.31 -13.84 -16.74
N PRO A 290 8.25 -14.50 -16.21
CA PRO A 290 7.13 -13.91 -15.47
C PRO A 290 7.49 -13.45 -14.05
N ILE A 291 6.95 -12.28 -13.65
CA ILE A 291 7.06 -11.75 -12.29
C ILE A 291 5.66 -11.53 -11.70
N TYR A 292 5.53 -11.76 -10.40
CA TYR A 292 4.24 -11.71 -9.69
C TYR A 292 4.27 -10.68 -8.58
N TYR A 293 3.16 -9.96 -8.37
CA TYR A 293 3.08 -8.99 -7.29
C TYR A 293 1.64 -8.61 -6.87
N PRO A 294 1.43 -8.23 -5.58
CA PRO A 294 0.21 -7.59 -5.14
C PRO A 294 0.21 -6.11 -5.52
N SER A 295 -0.94 -5.59 -5.93
CA SER A 295 -1.10 -4.15 -6.16
C SER A 295 -2.55 -3.70 -5.97
N ILE A 296 -2.78 -2.40 -6.04
CA ILE A 296 -4.10 -1.79 -6.01
C ILE A 296 -4.93 -2.21 -7.23
N ASN A 297 -6.23 -1.91 -7.23
CA ASN A 297 -7.09 -2.25 -8.36
C ASN A 297 -6.74 -1.43 -9.61
N LYS A 298 -6.23 -2.10 -10.66
CA LYS A 298 -5.74 -1.44 -11.89
C LYS A 298 -6.82 -0.72 -12.68
N LYS A 299 -8.02 -1.29 -12.73
CA LYS A 299 -9.15 -0.67 -13.43
C LYS A 299 -9.54 0.64 -12.74
N ASN A 300 -9.71 0.60 -11.43
CA ASN A 300 -10.05 1.78 -10.64
C ASN A 300 -8.97 2.88 -10.73
N LEU A 301 -7.69 2.48 -10.72
CA LEU A 301 -6.58 3.42 -10.93
C LEU A 301 -6.70 4.11 -12.29
N ASN A 302 -6.89 3.35 -13.38
CA ASN A 302 -7.02 3.91 -14.71
C ASN A 302 -8.25 4.84 -14.84
N ASP A 303 -9.37 4.49 -14.21
CA ASP A 303 -10.59 5.30 -14.23
C ASP A 303 -10.38 6.61 -13.45
N PHE A 304 -9.69 6.56 -12.33
CA PHE A 304 -9.31 7.76 -11.57
C PHE A 304 -8.33 8.65 -12.35
N GLU A 305 -7.27 8.06 -12.94
CA GLU A 305 -6.30 8.78 -13.77
C GLU A 305 -6.98 9.54 -14.91
N LYS A 306 -7.88 8.88 -15.64
CA LYS A 306 -8.66 9.52 -16.74
C LYS A 306 -9.48 10.71 -16.22
N LYS A 307 -10.15 10.53 -15.09
CA LYS A 307 -10.96 11.60 -14.50
C LYS A 307 -10.11 12.78 -14.06
N PHE A 308 -8.99 12.50 -13.39
CA PHE A 308 -8.06 13.53 -12.89
C PHE A 308 -7.43 14.31 -14.04
N ILE A 309 -6.95 13.62 -15.08
CA ILE A 309 -6.37 14.24 -16.29
C ILE A 309 -7.42 15.12 -16.99
N LYS A 310 -8.66 14.65 -17.11
CA LYS A 310 -9.75 15.44 -17.72
C LYS A 310 -10.03 16.73 -16.96
N GLU A 311 -9.91 16.72 -15.61
CA GLU A 311 -10.25 17.88 -14.78
C GLU A 311 -9.06 18.85 -14.63
N PHE A 312 -7.82 18.36 -14.57
CA PHE A 312 -6.64 19.17 -14.25
C PHE A 312 -5.57 19.17 -15.33
N ASN A 313 -5.71 18.40 -16.39
CA ASN A 313 -4.70 18.21 -17.46
C ASN A 313 -3.32 17.75 -16.90
N GLU A 314 -3.32 16.95 -15.84
CA GLU A 314 -2.14 16.42 -15.15
C GLU A 314 -2.32 14.94 -14.86
N VAL A 315 -1.20 14.19 -14.85
CA VAL A 315 -1.17 12.80 -14.37
C VAL A 315 -1.09 12.81 -12.84
N PRO A 316 -2.03 12.17 -12.13
CA PRO A 316 -2.01 12.16 -10.67
C PRO A 316 -0.88 11.29 -10.14
N SER A 317 -0.34 11.65 -8.97
CA SER A 317 0.47 10.74 -8.17
C SER A 317 -0.39 9.62 -7.57
N TYR A 318 0.22 8.51 -7.20
CA TYR A 318 -0.51 7.42 -6.53
C TYR A 318 -1.08 7.83 -5.16
N LEU A 319 -0.43 8.77 -4.48
CA LEU A 319 -0.94 9.33 -3.22
C LEU A 319 -2.19 10.19 -3.43
N SER A 320 -2.40 10.72 -4.63
CA SER A 320 -3.66 11.38 -4.99
C SER A 320 -4.84 10.41 -4.93
N LEU A 321 -4.68 9.18 -5.47
CA LEU A 321 -5.73 8.15 -5.37
C LEU A 321 -5.99 7.77 -3.90
N LEU A 322 -4.93 7.65 -3.09
CA LEU A 322 -5.08 7.36 -1.65
C LEU A 322 -5.83 8.49 -0.94
N SER A 323 -5.52 9.75 -1.22
CA SER A 323 -6.22 10.89 -0.60
C SER A 323 -7.71 10.91 -0.95
N TYR A 324 -8.07 10.61 -2.20
CA TYR A 324 -9.45 10.45 -2.63
C TYR A 324 -10.19 9.41 -1.77
N ASP A 325 -9.58 8.26 -1.57
CA ASP A 325 -10.15 7.17 -0.79
C ASP A 325 -10.22 7.49 0.72
N LEU A 326 -9.23 8.21 1.26
CA LEU A 326 -9.26 8.63 2.67
C LEU A 326 -10.39 9.63 2.95
N VAL A 327 -10.67 10.56 2.03
CA VAL A 327 -11.86 11.45 2.14
C VAL A 327 -13.14 10.62 2.13
N GLY A 328 -13.27 9.68 1.20
CA GLY A 328 -14.43 8.78 1.13
C GLY A 328 -14.59 7.92 2.38
N LEU A 329 -13.48 7.44 2.96
CA LEU A 329 -13.47 6.68 4.20
C LEU A 329 -13.98 7.51 5.38
N ILE A 330 -13.48 8.74 5.55
CA ILE A 330 -13.93 9.61 6.64
C ILE A 330 -15.42 9.91 6.50
N TYR A 331 -15.87 10.23 5.30
CA TYR A 331 -17.29 10.46 5.03
C TYR A 331 -18.14 9.24 5.39
N TYR A 332 -17.74 8.04 4.95
CA TYR A 332 -18.43 6.79 5.30
C TYR A 332 -18.51 6.58 6.82
N LEU A 333 -17.42 6.81 7.54
CA LEU A 333 -17.38 6.66 8.99
C LEU A 333 -18.23 7.71 9.70
N SER A 334 -18.29 8.94 9.18
CA SER A 334 -19.12 10.01 9.74
C SER A 334 -20.61 9.69 9.65
N LEU A 335 -21.05 9.06 8.56
CA LEU A 335 -22.44 8.62 8.40
C LEU A 335 -22.83 7.49 9.34
N LYS A 336 -21.86 6.67 9.76
CA LYS A 336 -22.11 5.46 10.53
C LYS A 336 -22.18 5.71 12.04
N ASP A 337 -21.21 6.44 12.58
CA ASP A 337 -21.03 6.63 14.03
C ASP A 337 -20.87 8.12 14.41
N GLY A 338 -20.92 9.04 13.44
CA GLY A 338 -20.49 10.44 13.63
C GLY A 338 -18.99 10.54 13.89
N LEU A 339 -18.43 11.74 13.95
CA LEU A 339 -17.01 11.99 14.27
C LEU A 339 -16.79 12.41 15.73
N LYS A 340 -17.71 12.04 16.66
CA LYS A 340 -17.61 12.43 18.08
C LYS A 340 -16.42 11.83 18.79
N ASP A 341 -16.10 10.56 18.48
CA ASP A 341 -14.94 9.83 19.03
C ASP A 341 -14.18 9.14 17.89
N THR A 342 -13.34 9.90 17.21
CA THR A 342 -12.56 9.41 16.06
C THR A 342 -11.61 8.28 16.42
N LYS A 343 -11.10 8.23 17.68
CA LYS A 343 -10.23 7.14 18.15
C LYS A 343 -10.96 5.80 18.15
N LYS A 344 -12.21 5.75 18.62
CA LYS A 344 -13.01 4.51 18.65
C LYS A 344 -13.43 4.04 17.26
N LEU A 345 -13.58 4.93 16.28
CA LEU A 345 -13.96 4.55 14.91
C LEU A 345 -12.97 3.58 14.28
N PHE A 346 -11.66 3.75 14.56
CA PHE A 346 -10.60 2.91 14.00
C PHE A 346 -10.24 1.70 14.88
N GLN A 347 -10.76 1.63 16.09
CA GLN A 347 -10.62 0.44 16.94
C GLN A 347 -11.59 -0.68 16.54
N LYS A 348 -12.81 -0.31 16.14
CA LYS A 348 -13.84 -1.26 15.73
C LYS A 348 -13.52 -1.88 14.38
N LYS A 349 -13.85 -3.18 14.24
CA LYS A 349 -13.74 -3.87 12.96
C LYS A 349 -14.72 -3.27 11.95
N ASN A 350 -14.19 -2.80 10.86
CA ASN A 350 -14.91 -2.15 9.78
C ASN A 350 -14.28 -2.49 8.43
N ALA A 351 -15.04 -2.30 7.35
CA ALA A 351 -14.53 -2.39 6.00
C ALA A 351 -15.08 -1.24 5.16
N PHE A 352 -14.26 -0.69 4.28
CA PHE A 352 -14.62 0.35 3.33
C PHE A 352 -14.14 -0.04 1.94
N LYS A 353 -14.98 0.12 0.92
CA LYS A 353 -14.63 -0.15 -0.47
C LYS A 353 -14.26 1.16 -1.17
N GLY A 354 -12.98 1.41 -1.30
CA GLY A 354 -12.42 2.54 -2.03
C GLY A 354 -12.00 2.21 -3.46
N LYS A 355 -11.32 3.13 -4.10
CA LYS A 355 -10.74 2.95 -5.45
C LYS A 355 -9.47 2.10 -5.43
N ILE A 356 -8.64 2.23 -4.40
CA ILE A 356 -7.46 1.38 -4.19
C ILE A 356 -7.88 -0.09 -4.06
N GLY A 357 -8.95 -0.34 -3.30
CA GLY A 357 -9.44 -1.66 -2.98
C GLY A 357 -10.34 -1.63 -1.75
N ILE A 358 -10.42 -2.75 -1.03
CA ILE A 358 -11.14 -2.82 0.24
C ILE A 358 -10.15 -2.54 1.37
N PHE A 359 -10.50 -1.61 2.25
CA PHE A 359 -9.80 -1.30 3.48
C PHE A 359 -10.42 -2.10 4.62
N ASP A 360 -9.65 -2.95 5.25
CA ASP A 360 -10.01 -3.54 6.53
C ASP A 360 -9.48 -2.65 7.65
N ILE A 361 -10.37 -2.17 8.50
CA ILE A 361 -10.07 -1.27 9.61
C ILE A 361 -10.27 -2.05 10.89
N GLU A 362 -9.26 -2.14 11.71
CA GLU A 362 -9.32 -2.83 12.99
C GLU A 362 -8.10 -2.44 13.86
N ASN A 363 -8.31 -2.24 15.16
CA ASN A 363 -7.23 -1.99 16.13
C ASN A 363 -6.29 -0.84 15.72
N ASN A 364 -6.86 0.30 15.32
CA ASN A 364 -6.14 1.49 14.84
C ASN A 364 -5.23 1.22 13.63
N ARG A 365 -5.65 0.33 12.72
CA ARG A 365 -4.90 0.01 11.51
C ARG A 365 -5.81 -0.03 10.30
N ILE A 366 -5.26 0.37 9.17
CA ILE A 366 -5.86 0.18 7.86
C ILE A 366 -5.02 -0.85 7.10
N ASN A 367 -5.65 -1.94 6.69
CA ASN A 367 -5.05 -2.95 5.83
C ASN A 367 -5.82 -3.02 4.52
N HIS A 368 -5.10 -3.01 3.41
CA HIS A 368 -5.68 -3.05 2.08
C HIS A 368 -5.80 -4.49 1.59
N ARG A 369 -6.97 -4.88 1.08
CA ARG A 369 -7.11 -6.11 0.30
C ARG A 369 -6.74 -5.79 -1.14
N LEU A 370 -5.56 -6.25 -1.55
CA LEU A 370 -5.00 -5.96 -2.86
C LEU A 370 -5.41 -7.04 -3.87
N ASN A 371 -5.38 -6.67 -5.16
CA ASN A 371 -5.41 -7.61 -6.26
C ASN A 371 -4.01 -8.21 -6.48
N PHE A 372 -3.93 -9.33 -7.17
CA PHE A 372 -2.66 -9.99 -7.47
C PHE A 372 -2.47 -10.08 -8.98
N TYR A 373 -1.27 -9.74 -9.43
CA TYR A 373 -0.96 -9.58 -10.84
C TYR A 373 0.24 -10.42 -11.25
N GLN A 374 0.27 -10.78 -12.53
CA GLN A 374 1.40 -11.36 -13.25
C GLN A 374 1.79 -10.43 -14.38
N VAL A 375 3.10 -10.23 -14.56
CA VAL A 375 3.65 -9.63 -15.78
C VAL A 375 4.37 -10.72 -16.55
N GLU A 376 3.94 -10.94 -17.78
CA GLU A 376 4.52 -11.90 -18.70
C GLU A 376 4.43 -11.37 -20.13
N ASN A 377 5.50 -11.48 -20.90
CA ASN A 377 5.59 -10.98 -22.28
C ASN A 377 5.18 -9.47 -22.38
N ASN A 378 5.59 -8.67 -21.40
CA ASN A 378 5.27 -7.23 -21.25
C ASN A 378 3.77 -6.96 -21.11
N LYS A 379 2.97 -7.95 -20.78
CA LYS A 379 1.53 -7.81 -20.54
C LYS A 379 1.24 -8.03 -19.06
N LEU A 380 0.38 -7.17 -18.53
CA LEU A 380 -0.17 -7.29 -17.19
C LEU A 380 -1.43 -8.15 -17.22
N LYS A 381 -1.47 -9.17 -16.38
CA LYS A 381 -2.63 -10.04 -16.16
C LYS A 381 -3.03 -9.99 -14.70
N GLU A 382 -4.29 -9.72 -14.41
CA GLU A 382 -4.85 -9.89 -13.08
C GLU A 382 -5.15 -11.37 -12.83
N ILE A 383 -4.74 -11.88 -11.67
CA ILE A 383 -4.95 -13.27 -11.27
C ILE A 383 -6.18 -13.37 -10.37
N PHE A 384 -6.32 -12.47 -9.39
CA PHE A 384 -7.50 -12.34 -8.55
C PHE A 384 -7.56 -10.97 -7.87
#